data_f229920cb543702fe76f0776c9be25b1
#
_entry.id   f229920cb543702fe76f0776c9be25b1
#
_cell.length_a   1.000
_cell.length_b   1.000
_cell.length_c   1.000
_cell.angle_alpha   90.00
_cell.angle_beta   90.00
_cell.angle_gamma   90.00
#
_symmetry.space_group_name_H-M   'P 1'
#
loop_
_entity.id
_entity.type
_entity.pdbx_description
1 polymer ?
#
loop_
_entity_poly.entity_id
_entity_poly.type
_entity_poly.pdbx_seq_one_letter_code
_entity_poly.pdbx_strand_id
1 'polypeptide(L)'
;LYSVMGMLDGREPLISRRPFREVHHTATRAALIGGGIVPRPGEISLAHSGILFLDELPEFKRSVLEVLRQPLEQRSIQITRTSGNYIFPADFMLVSAMNTCPCGKFPSTACTCTPAQIQAYLSKISQPFLDRIDLSVEASKVEYRDLVKESVSCPESSAVIKARVCEARKRQKIRYQNTKIQCNAMLHGAELSKYCRLNGEEMRLMGQAYDVLNLTARSYHRILKVARTIADLDYSEEIKLEHLQEAIGY
;
A
#
# COMPACT_ATOMS: atom_id res chain seq x y z
N LEU A 1 -4.66 -1.87 21.98
CA LEU A 1 -5.87 -2.01 21.18
C LEU A 1 -6.53 -3.37 21.43
N TYR A 2 -5.92 -4.48 21.04
CA TYR A 2 -6.46 -5.84 21.17
C TYR A 2 -6.77 -6.22 22.62
N SER A 3 -5.93 -5.83 23.57
CA SER A 3 -6.17 -6.05 25.01
C SER A 3 -7.46 -5.36 25.48
N VAL A 4 -7.62 -4.08 25.13
CA VAL A 4 -8.83 -3.29 25.49
C VAL A 4 -10.10 -3.87 24.86
N MET A 5 -9.97 -4.51 23.70
CA MET A 5 -11.07 -5.16 22.99
C MET A 5 -11.39 -6.57 23.51
N GLY A 6 -10.60 -7.10 24.44
CA GLY A 6 -10.75 -8.48 24.91
C GLY A 6 -10.43 -9.53 23.85
N MET A 7 -9.62 -9.18 22.85
CA MET A 7 -9.26 -10.04 21.70
C MET A 7 -7.92 -10.77 21.89
N LEU A 8 -7.28 -10.63 23.05
CA LEU A 8 -6.08 -11.40 23.37
C LEU A 8 -6.51 -12.75 23.97
N ASP A 9 -5.88 -13.82 23.48
CA ASP A 9 -5.95 -15.11 24.12
C ASP A 9 -5.17 -15.05 25.44
N GLY A 10 -5.73 -15.60 26.53
CA GLY A 10 -5.05 -15.64 27.82
C GLY A 10 -3.72 -16.41 27.82
N ARG A 11 -3.46 -17.19 26.77
CA ARG A 11 -2.19 -17.91 26.55
C ARG A 11 -1.12 -17.06 25.88
N GLU A 12 -1.51 -16.03 25.10
CA GLU A 12 -0.60 -15.10 24.43
C GLU A 12 -0.92 -13.66 24.85
N PRO A 13 -0.33 -13.16 25.95
CA PRO A 13 -0.64 -11.84 26.50
C PRO A 13 -0.14 -10.69 25.62
N LEU A 14 0.72 -10.97 24.64
CA LEU A 14 1.28 -10.00 23.71
C LEU A 14 1.14 -10.49 22.27
N ILE A 15 0.74 -9.59 21.37
CA ILE A 15 0.72 -9.88 19.94
C ILE A 15 2.15 -9.93 19.42
N SER A 16 2.62 -11.13 19.07
CA SER A 16 3.95 -11.37 18.50
C SER A 16 3.97 -11.30 16.97
N ARG A 17 2.81 -11.48 16.33
CA ARG A 17 2.64 -11.43 14.87
C ARG A 17 1.90 -10.17 14.45
N ARG A 18 2.30 -9.61 13.29
CA ARG A 18 1.58 -8.47 12.72
C ARG A 18 0.16 -8.88 12.36
N PRO A 19 -0.86 -8.06 12.68
CA PRO A 19 -2.23 -8.34 12.30
C PRO A 19 -2.37 -8.42 10.76
N PHE A 20 -3.13 -9.41 10.30
CA PHE A 20 -3.61 -9.48 8.92
C PHE A 20 -5.13 -9.45 8.98
N ARG A 21 -5.72 -8.40 8.41
CA ARG A 21 -7.17 -8.19 8.40
C ARG A 21 -7.65 -8.21 6.96
N GLU A 22 -8.41 -9.23 6.62
CA GLU A 22 -9.08 -9.36 5.35
C GLU A 22 -10.52 -8.87 5.49
N VAL A 23 -10.93 -7.98 4.60
CA VAL A 23 -12.25 -7.37 4.64
C VAL A 23 -13.00 -7.71 3.36
N HIS A 24 -14.17 -8.33 3.52
CA HIS A 24 -15.04 -8.65 2.40
C HIS A 24 -15.72 -7.38 1.85
N HIS A 25 -15.96 -7.29 0.53
CA HIS A 25 -16.53 -6.12 -0.15
C HIS A 25 -17.94 -5.72 0.36
N THR A 26 -18.68 -6.62 1.03
CA THR A 26 -19.96 -6.32 1.67
C THR A 26 -19.83 -5.54 2.98
N ALA A 27 -18.62 -5.31 3.48
CA ALA A 27 -18.41 -4.60 4.73
C ALA A 27 -19.00 -3.18 4.69
N THR A 28 -19.48 -2.73 5.84
CA THR A 28 -20.04 -1.38 6.01
C THR A 28 -18.96 -0.40 6.42
N ARG A 29 -19.23 0.92 6.27
CA ARG A 29 -18.34 1.97 6.82
C ARG A 29 -18.08 1.79 8.30
N ALA A 30 -19.13 1.42 9.08
CA ALA A 30 -19.01 1.21 10.51
C ALA A 30 -18.10 0.01 10.85
N ALA A 31 -18.12 -1.05 10.05
CA ALA A 31 -17.21 -2.17 10.23
C ALA A 31 -15.75 -1.75 10.02
N LEU A 32 -15.47 -0.89 9.04
CA LEU A 32 -14.12 -0.41 8.76
C LEU A 32 -13.61 0.61 9.80
N ILE A 33 -14.38 1.65 10.06
CA ILE A 33 -13.97 2.76 10.95
C ILE A 33 -14.15 2.37 12.43
N GLY A 34 -15.18 1.60 12.71
CA GLY A 34 -15.67 1.40 14.06
C GLY A 34 -16.82 2.34 14.40
N GLY A 35 -17.21 2.35 15.64
CA GLY A 35 -18.32 3.17 16.14
C GLY A 35 -19.11 2.45 17.23
N GLY A 36 -20.40 2.76 17.31
CA GLY A 36 -21.31 2.28 18.35
C GLY A 36 -21.61 3.34 19.40
N ILE A 37 -22.46 3.01 20.39
CA ILE A 37 -22.79 3.88 21.51
C ILE A 37 -21.54 4.10 22.36
N VAL A 38 -20.84 3.03 22.70
CA VAL A 38 -19.47 3.04 23.20
C VAL A 38 -18.55 2.84 22.00
N PRO A 39 -17.77 3.85 21.57
CA PRO A 39 -16.96 3.74 20.37
C PRO A 39 -15.94 2.59 20.44
N ARG A 40 -16.04 1.68 19.49
CA ARG A 40 -15.10 0.57 19.32
C ARG A 40 -14.32 0.75 18.02
N PRO A 41 -13.03 0.35 17.98
CA PRO A 41 -12.25 0.39 16.75
C PRO A 41 -12.81 -0.59 15.72
N GLY A 42 -12.75 -0.21 14.43
CA GLY A 42 -13.08 -1.06 13.30
C GLY A 42 -11.85 -1.78 12.73
N GLU A 43 -12.06 -2.48 11.59
CA GLU A 43 -11.05 -3.30 10.91
C GLU A 43 -9.77 -2.52 10.56
N ILE A 44 -9.90 -1.25 10.19
CA ILE A 44 -8.75 -0.38 9.89
C ILE A 44 -7.83 -0.22 11.12
N SER A 45 -8.42 0.02 12.29
CA SER A 45 -7.64 0.15 13.52
C SER A 45 -7.14 -1.20 14.03
N LEU A 46 -7.89 -2.28 13.80
CA LEU A 46 -7.45 -3.63 14.11
C LEU A 46 -6.28 -4.07 13.20
N ALA A 47 -6.14 -3.50 12.01
CA ALA A 47 -4.98 -3.70 11.13
C ALA A 47 -3.74 -2.88 11.53
N HIS A 48 -3.80 -2.07 12.60
CA HIS A 48 -2.68 -1.23 13.03
C HIS A 48 -1.37 -2.01 13.20
N SER A 49 -0.28 -1.50 12.63
CA SER A 49 1.05 -2.14 12.55
C SER A 49 1.07 -3.46 11.75
N GLY A 50 0.03 -3.73 10.98
CA GLY A 50 -0.15 -4.93 10.16
C GLY A 50 -0.59 -4.63 8.74
N ILE A 51 -1.46 -5.48 8.20
CA ILE A 51 -1.96 -5.43 6.83
C ILE A 51 -3.49 -5.38 6.85
N LEU A 52 -4.05 -4.47 6.06
CA LEU A 52 -5.44 -4.48 5.66
C LEU A 52 -5.52 -4.95 4.21
N PHE A 53 -6.15 -6.10 3.97
CA PHE A 53 -6.31 -6.68 2.65
C PHE A 53 -7.74 -6.50 2.14
N LEU A 54 -7.86 -5.96 0.93
CA LEU A 54 -9.14 -5.77 0.25
C LEU A 54 -9.10 -6.52 -1.08
N ASP A 55 -9.81 -7.63 -1.16
CA ASP A 55 -10.00 -8.33 -2.42
C ASP A 55 -11.19 -7.77 -3.21
N GLU A 56 -11.18 -7.95 -4.53
CA GLU A 56 -12.23 -7.47 -5.42
C GLU A 56 -12.53 -5.96 -5.22
N LEU A 57 -11.47 -5.13 -5.18
CA LEU A 57 -11.56 -3.71 -4.85
C LEU A 57 -12.70 -2.93 -5.54
N PRO A 58 -13.03 -3.13 -6.86
CA PRO A 58 -14.14 -2.43 -7.50
C PRO A 58 -15.55 -2.88 -7.06
N GLU A 59 -15.66 -3.96 -6.28
CA GLU A 59 -16.95 -4.42 -5.75
C GLU A 59 -17.33 -3.74 -4.43
N PHE A 60 -16.38 -3.08 -3.78
CA PHE A 60 -16.68 -2.25 -2.63
C PHE A 60 -17.51 -1.03 -3.03
N LYS A 61 -18.46 -0.67 -2.18
CA LYS A 61 -19.18 0.61 -2.33
C LYS A 61 -18.18 1.77 -2.27
N ARG A 62 -18.28 2.71 -3.19
CA ARG A 62 -17.40 3.89 -3.25
C ARG A 62 -17.31 4.62 -1.90
N SER A 63 -18.44 4.75 -1.19
CA SER A 63 -18.49 5.38 0.13
C SER A 63 -17.70 4.62 1.21
N VAL A 64 -17.43 3.32 1.00
CA VAL A 64 -16.62 2.49 1.88
C VAL A 64 -15.13 2.68 1.58
N LEU A 65 -14.74 2.77 0.31
CA LEU A 65 -13.35 3.07 -0.07
C LEU A 65 -12.91 4.49 0.33
N GLU A 66 -13.81 5.46 0.22
CA GLU A 66 -13.51 6.86 0.56
C GLU A 66 -13.12 7.06 2.04
N VAL A 67 -13.60 6.19 2.95
CA VAL A 67 -13.23 6.32 4.38
C VAL A 67 -11.79 5.93 4.67
N LEU A 68 -11.14 5.18 3.78
CA LEU A 68 -9.72 4.80 3.90
C LEU A 68 -8.77 5.97 3.63
N ARG A 69 -9.23 7.01 2.94
CA ARG A 69 -8.38 8.13 2.52
C ARG A 69 -7.72 8.85 3.70
N GLN A 70 -8.49 9.11 4.75
CA GLN A 70 -7.98 9.80 5.93
C GLN A 70 -6.99 8.93 6.72
N PRO A 71 -7.29 7.67 7.07
CA PRO A 71 -6.34 6.81 7.78
C PRO A 71 -5.03 6.57 7.02
N LEU A 72 -5.07 6.44 5.70
CA LEU A 72 -3.87 6.28 4.87
C LEU A 72 -2.92 7.49 4.94
N GLU A 73 -3.47 8.69 5.16
CA GLU A 73 -2.65 9.90 5.31
C GLU A 73 -2.28 10.18 6.77
N GLN A 74 -3.26 10.13 7.68
CA GLN A 74 -3.10 10.57 9.07
C GLN A 74 -2.67 9.45 10.02
N ARG A 75 -2.72 8.18 9.57
CA ARG A 75 -2.39 6.99 10.38
C ARG A 75 -3.22 6.89 11.67
N SER A 76 -4.39 7.51 11.65
CA SER A 76 -5.35 7.51 12.76
C SER A 76 -6.78 7.67 12.25
N ILE A 77 -7.72 7.18 13.03
CA ILE A 77 -9.16 7.39 12.83
C ILE A 77 -9.69 8.21 13.99
N GLN A 78 -10.43 9.27 13.69
CA GLN A 78 -11.14 10.05 14.67
C GLN A 78 -12.64 9.78 14.58
N ILE A 79 -13.24 9.41 15.71
CA ILE A 79 -14.68 9.22 15.87
C ILE A 79 -15.20 10.28 16.84
N THR A 80 -15.98 11.22 16.32
CA THR A 80 -16.62 12.26 17.13
C THR A 80 -18.01 11.79 17.53
N ARG A 81 -18.33 11.91 18.81
CA ARG A 81 -19.64 11.65 19.42
C ARG A 81 -20.01 12.78 20.37
N THR A 82 -21.25 12.83 20.79
CA THR A 82 -21.71 13.76 21.86
C THR A 82 -20.96 13.55 23.16
N SER A 83 -20.51 12.32 23.42
CA SER A 83 -19.71 11.93 24.59
C SER A 83 -18.23 12.27 24.49
N GLY A 84 -17.72 12.74 23.34
CA GLY A 84 -16.33 13.13 23.15
C GLY A 84 -15.72 12.71 21.81
N ASN A 85 -14.43 12.99 21.67
CA ASN A 85 -13.62 12.60 20.53
C ASN A 85 -12.75 11.40 20.89
N TYR A 86 -12.82 10.38 20.07
CA TYR A 86 -12.05 9.15 20.23
C TYR A 86 -11.08 9.00 19.06
N ILE A 87 -9.80 8.81 19.36
CA ILE A 87 -8.76 8.63 18.34
C ILE A 87 -8.23 7.20 18.45
N PHE A 88 -8.33 6.46 17.35
CA PHE A 88 -7.78 5.12 17.21
C PHE A 88 -6.58 5.12 16.26
N PRO A 89 -5.50 4.41 16.59
CA PRO A 89 -4.36 4.28 15.69
C PRO A 89 -4.74 3.48 14.45
N ALA A 90 -4.17 3.85 13.29
CA ALA A 90 -4.46 3.25 11.99
C ALA A 90 -3.25 3.29 11.06
N ASP A 91 -2.06 2.97 11.56
CA ASP A 91 -0.84 2.83 10.76
C ASP A 91 -0.74 1.39 10.24
N PHE A 92 -1.17 1.15 9.02
CA PHE A 92 -1.26 -0.17 8.39
C PHE A 92 -0.76 -0.11 6.95
N MET A 93 -0.38 -1.25 6.40
CA MET A 93 -0.15 -1.42 4.97
C MET A 93 -1.46 -1.84 4.29
N LEU A 94 -1.93 -1.03 3.34
CA LEU A 94 -3.04 -1.41 2.48
C LEU A 94 -2.54 -2.31 1.35
N VAL A 95 -3.14 -3.47 1.21
CA VAL A 95 -2.96 -4.36 0.06
C VAL A 95 -4.32 -4.61 -0.56
N SER A 96 -4.44 -4.44 -1.86
CA SER A 96 -5.69 -4.69 -2.56
C SER A 96 -5.46 -5.46 -3.85
N ALA A 97 -6.44 -6.29 -4.21
CA ALA A 97 -6.46 -7.02 -5.46
C ALA A 97 -7.70 -6.66 -6.25
N MET A 98 -7.57 -6.65 -7.59
CA MET A 98 -8.69 -6.44 -8.49
C MET A 98 -8.43 -7.06 -9.85
N ASN A 99 -9.49 -7.38 -10.55
CA ASN A 99 -9.42 -7.74 -11.96
C ASN A 99 -9.32 -6.49 -12.83
N THR A 100 -8.79 -6.64 -14.04
CA THR A 100 -8.65 -5.55 -15.01
C THR A 100 -9.97 -5.16 -15.69
N CYS A 101 -10.99 -6.03 -15.61
CA CYS A 101 -12.32 -5.81 -16.17
C CYS A 101 -13.35 -6.74 -15.48
N PRO A 102 -14.67 -6.55 -15.70
CA PRO A 102 -15.71 -7.39 -15.09
C PRO A 102 -15.58 -8.89 -15.40
N CYS A 103 -15.11 -9.27 -16.59
CA CYS A 103 -14.92 -10.68 -16.94
C CYS A 103 -13.53 -11.24 -16.56
N GLY A 104 -12.61 -10.39 -16.06
CA GLY A 104 -11.26 -10.76 -15.64
C GLY A 104 -10.29 -11.12 -16.77
N LYS A 105 -10.64 -10.90 -18.05
CA LYS A 105 -9.85 -11.38 -19.19
C LYS A 105 -9.16 -10.28 -20.02
N PHE A 106 -9.40 -9.01 -19.72
CA PHE A 106 -8.70 -7.91 -20.38
C PHE A 106 -7.21 -7.92 -19.97
N PRO A 107 -6.24 -7.68 -20.88
CA PRO A 107 -6.36 -7.27 -22.29
C PRO A 107 -6.44 -8.42 -23.31
N SER A 108 -6.67 -9.65 -22.88
CA SER A 108 -6.74 -10.82 -23.78
C SER A 108 -7.88 -10.68 -24.81
N THR A 109 -7.68 -11.28 -26.01
CA THR A 109 -8.71 -11.41 -27.05
C THR A 109 -9.94 -12.21 -26.60
N ALA A 110 -9.83 -12.98 -25.51
CA ALA A 110 -10.95 -13.69 -24.89
C ALA A 110 -11.84 -12.77 -24.01
N CYS A 111 -11.49 -11.48 -23.89
CA CYS A 111 -12.31 -10.52 -23.17
C CYS A 111 -13.59 -10.20 -23.95
N THR A 112 -14.72 -10.30 -23.27
CA THR A 112 -16.05 -10.01 -23.83
C THR A 112 -16.59 -8.64 -23.43
N CYS A 113 -15.85 -7.87 -22.63
CA CYS A 113 -16.27 -6.58 -22.14
C CYS A 113 -16.07 -5.49 -23.20
N THR A 114 -17.06 -4.61 -23.34
CA THR A 114 -16.91 -3.41 -24.15
C THR A 114 -16.00 -2.39 -23.45
N PRO A 115 -15.36 -1.46 -24.19
CA PRO A 115 -14.56 -0.40 -23.56
C PRO A 115 -15.35 0.42 -22.52
N ALA A 116 -16.63 0.68 -22.78
CA ALA A 116 -17.51 1.40 -21.85
C ALA A 116 -17.72 0.61 -20.54
N GLN A 117 -17.87 -0.72 -20.61
CA GLN A 117 -17.99 -1.57 -19.43
C GLN A 117 -16.70 -1.60 -18.61
N ILE A 118 -15.54 -1.66 -19.26
CA ILE A 118 -14.23 -1.62 -18.58
C ILE A 118 -14.07 -0.27 -17.87
N GLN A 119 -14.35 0.83 -18.57
CA GLN A 119 -14.26 2.16 -18.00
C GLN A 119 -15.22 2.33 -16.81
N ALA A 120 -16.48 1.90 -16.93
CA ALA A 120 -17.46 1.94 -15.85
C ALA A 120 -17.00 1.11 -14.63
N TYR A 121 -16.37 -0.03 -14.86
CA TYR A 121 -15.83 -0.89 -13.80
C TYR A 121 -14.67 -0.20 -13.05
N LEU A 122 -13.69 0.34 -13.77
CA LEU A 122 -12.55 1.01 -13.19
C LEU A 122 -12.94 2.34 -12.49
N SER A 123 -13.94 3.05 -13.01
CA SER A 123 -14.42 4.31 -12.42
C SER A 123 -15.13 4.17 -11.08
N LYS A 124 -15.45 2.94 -10.66
CA LYS A 124 -15.93 2.68 -9.29
C LYS A 124 -14.90 3.10 -8.23
N ILE A 125 -13.61 3.03 -8.57
CA ILE A 125 -12.50 3.48 -7.73
C ILE A 125 -12.20 4.94 -8.06
N SER A 126 -12.22 5.80 -7.05
CA SER A 126 -11.96 7.22 -7.27
C SER A 126 -10.48 7.51 -7.48
N GLN A 127 -10.15 8.46 -8.37
CA GLN A 127 -8.78 8.93 -8.57
C GLN A 127 -8.11 9.37 -7.26
N PRO A 128 -8.78 10.14 -6.35
CA PRO A 128 -8.18 10.49 -5.07
C PRO A 128 -7.85 9.30 -4.16
N PHE A 129 -8.50 8.16 -4.32
CA PHE A 129 -8.12 6.93 -3.61
C PHE A 129 -6.89 6.30 -4.27
N LEU A 130 -6.86 6.18 -5.61
CA LEU A 130 -5.72 5.65 -6.36
C LEU A 130 -4.44 6.45 -6.11
N ASP A 131 -4.54 7.76 -5.97
CA ASP A 131 -3.40 8.63 -5.64
C ASP A 131 -2.73 8.28 -4.30
N ARG A 132 -3.35 7.45 -3.47
CA ARG A 132 -2.82 6.98 -2.18
C ARG A 132 -2.22 5.58 -2.24
N ILE A 133 -2.35 4.92 -3.38
CA ILE A 133 -1.70 3.63 -3.63
C ILE A 133 -0.28 3.88 -4.14
N ASP A 134 0.71 3.39 -3.42
CA ASP A 134 2.11 3.67 -3.75
C ASP A 134 2.63 2.81 -4.91
N LEU A 135 2.16 1.57 -5.03
CA LEU A 135 2.59 0.60 -6.03
C LEU A 135 1.38 -0.06 -6.69
N SER A 136 1.43 -0.19 -8.02
CA SER A 136 0.46 -0.94 -8.79
C SER A 136 1.20 -1.96 -9.65
N VAL A 137 0.89 -3.24 -9.45
CA VAL A 137 1.57 -4.35 -10.13
C VAL A 137 0.55 -5.17 -10.91
N GLU A 138 0.83 -5.39 -12.19
CA GLU A 138 0.04 -6.29 -13.01
C GLU A 138 0.56 -7.72 -12.87
N ALA A 139 -0.31 -8.64 -12.40
CA ALA A 139 -0.01 -10.06 -12.33
C ALA A 139 -0.29 -10.72 -13.69
N SER A 140 0.76 -11.23 -14.33
CA SER A 140 0.63 -11.96 -15.58
C SER A 140 -0.06 -13.32 -15.38
N LYS A 141 -0.77 -13.77 -16.42
CA LYS A 141 -1.39 -15.09 -16.43
C LYS A 141 -0.32 -16.18 -16.37
N VAL A 142 -0.46 -17.10 -15.43
CA VAL A 142 0.40 -18.29 -15.34
C VAL A 142 0.01 -19.27 -16.45
N GLU A 143 0.97 -19.69 -17.26
CA GLU A 143 0.74 -20.70 -18.31
C GLU A 143 0.66 -22.11 -17.71
N TYR A 144 -0.15 -22.98 -18.33
CA TYR A 144 -0.33 -24.37 -17.86
C TYR A 144 1.00 -25.12 -17.72
N ARG A 145 1.94 -24.91 -18.65
CA ARG A 145 3.27 -25.53 -18.60
C ARG A 145 4.09 -25.09 -17.38
N ASP A 146 3.86 -23.90 -16.84
CA ASP A 146 4.56 -23.41 -15.66
C ASP A 146 3.91 -23.91 -14.36
N LEU A 147 2.63 -24.29 -14.42
CA LEU A 147 1.95 -24.97 -13.32
C LEU A 147 2.34 -26.43 -13.17
N VAL A 148 2.65 -27.12 -14.30
CA VAL A 148 2.96 -28.57 -14.33
C VAL A 148 4.46 -28.83 -14.24
N LYS A 149 5.29 -27.88 -14.62
CA LYS A 149 6.73 -28.00 -14.37
C LYS A 149 6.94 -28.04 -12.86
N GLU A 150 7.34 -29.20 -12.33
CA GLU A 150 8.07 -29.24 -11.07
C GLU A 150 9.25 -28.27 -11.25
N SER A 151 9.11 -27.09 -10.62
CA SER A 151 9.97 -25.95 -10.87
C SER A 151 11.42 -26.32 -10.59
N VAL A 152 12.23 -26.34 -11.64
CA VAL A 152 13.70 -26.45 -11.56
C VAL A 152 14.30 -25.24 -10.83
N SER A 153 13.56 -24.12 -10.78
CA SER A 153 13.87 -22.98 -9.91
C SER A 153 12.95 -23.00 -8.69
N CYS A 154 13.50 -23.38 -7.55
CA CYS A 154 12.80 -23.26 -6.28
C CYS A 154 12.34 -21.79 -6.11
N PRO A 155 11.03 -21.51 -5.97
CA PRO A 155 10.56 -20.14 -5.80
C PRO A 155 11.22 -19.55 -4.56
N GLU A 156 11.54 -18.26 -4.62
CA GLU A 156 12.20 -17.56 -3.52
C GLU A 156 11.35 -17.69 -2.24
N SER A 157 11.92 -18.24 -1.19
CA SER A 157 11.19 -18.47 0.06
C SER A 157 10.88 -17.16 0.80
N SER A 158 9.77 -17.13 1.54
CA SER A 158 9.41 -15.98 2.39
C SER A 158 10.53 -15.62 3.39
N ALA A 159 11.35 -16.58 3.79
CA ALA A 159 12.49 -16.33 4.69
C ALA A 159 13.58 -15.50 4.00
N VAL A 160 13.89 -15.78 2.74
CA VAL A 160 14.87 -15.02 1.93
C VAL A 160 14.35 -13.60 1.68
N ILE A 161 13.09 -13.46 1.26
CA ILE A 161 12.46 -12.15 1.07
C ILE A 161 12.48 -11.34 2.37
N LYS A 162 12.12 -11.97 3.50
CA LYS A 162 12.15 -11.32 4.81
C LYS A 162 13.55 -10.83 5.19
N ALA A 163 14.58 -11.63 4.93
CA ALA A 163 15.97 -11.24 5.22
C ALA A 163 16.35 -9.99 4.43
N ARG A 164 16.08 -9.94 3.13
CA ARG A 164 16.32 -8.77 2.25
C ARG A 164 15.57 -7.53 2.73
N VAL A 165 14.30 -7.66 3.09
CA VAL A 165 13.50 -6.56 3.64
C VAL A 165 14.07 -6.07 4.98
N CYS A 166 14.51 -6.98 5.86
CA CYS A 166 15.12 -6.61 7.14
C CYS A 166 16.40 -5.80 6.95
N GLU A 167 17.25 -6.15 5.96
CA GLU A 167 18.46 -5.39 5.67
C GLU A 167 18.14 -3.97 5.15
N ALA A 168 17.18 -3.82 4.24
CA ALA A 168 16.71 -2.50 3.79
C ALA A 168 16.18 -1.67 4.97
N ARG A 169 15.41 -2.28 5.89
CA ARG A 169 14.89 -1.60 7.10
C ARG A 169 15.99 -1.20 8.08
N LYS A 170 17.06 -1.99 8.22
CA LYS A 170 18.23 -1.61 9.03
C LYS A 170 18.90 -0.36 8.46
N ARG A 171 19.09 -0.27 7.13
CA ARG A 171 19.61 0.92 6.45
C ARG A 171 18.77 2.16 6.72
N GLN A 172 17.45 2.03 6.60
CA GLN A 172 16.53 3.12 6.93
C GLN A 172 16.66 3.55 8.38
N LYS A 173 16.74 2.60 9.32
CA LYS A 173 16.92 2.89 10.75
C LYS A 173 18.22 3.64 11.04
N ILE A 174 19.32 3.29 10.37
CA ILE A 174 20.61 3.99 10.49
C ILE A 174 20.49 5.40 9.88
N ARG A 175 19.92 5.53 8.67
CA ARG A 175 19.73 6.81 7.98
C ARG A 175 18.91 7.82 8.79
N TYR A 176 17.89 7.35 9.49
CA TYR A 176 16.95 8.19 10.23
C TYR A 176 17.24 8.25 11.74
N GLN A 177 18.45 7.87 12.17
CA GLN A 177 18.87 8.04 13.56
C GLN A 177 18.62 9.47 14.03
N ASN A 178 18.14 9.62 15.26
CA ASN A 178 17.83 10.91 15.88
C ASN A 178 16.71 11.70 15.20
N THR A 179 15.88 11.06 14.39
CA THR A 179 14.65 11.64 13.83
C THR A 179 13.42 10.84 14.28
N LYS A 180 12.23 11.39 14.03
CA LYS A 180 10.95 10.67 14.25
C LYS A 180 10.57 9.76 13.07
N ILE A 181 11.38 9.74 12.02
CA ILE A 181 11.13 8.97 10.80
C ILE A 181 11.54 7.51 11.03
N GLN A 182 10.65 6.59 10.73
CA GLN A 182 10.91 5.15 10.88
C GLN A 182 11.16 4.45 9.55
N CYS A 183 10.69 5.02 8.43
CA CYS A 183 10.82 4.45 7.09
C CYS A 183 10.65 5.51 6.00
N ASN A 184 11.05 5.17 4.77
CA ASN A 184 10.97 6.07 3.62
C ASN A 184 9.55 6.59 3.36
N ALA A 185 8.52 5.80 3.63
CA ALA A 185 7.12 6.21 3.46
C ALA A 185 6.73 7.44 4.33
N MET A 186 7.46 7.69 5.42
CA MET A 186 7.22 8.81 6.32
C MET A 186 7.89 10.13 5.89
N LEU A 187 8.69 10.11 4.82
CA LEU A 187 9.39 11.31 4.34
C LEU A 187 8.41 12.35 3.79
N HIS A 188 8.61 13.61 4.18
CA HIS A 188 7.80 14.74 3.73
C HIS A 188 8.66 15.99 3.50
N GLY A 189 8.24 16.88 2.61
CA GLY A 189 8.82 18.21 2.42
C GLY A 189 10.35 18.20 2.33
N ALA A 190 11.03 18.92 3.23
CA ALA A 190 12.48 19.06 3.25
C ALA A 190 13.23 17.72 3.44
N GLU A 191 12.60 16.73 4.06
CA GLU A 191 13.20 15.41 4.26
C GLU A 191 13.34 14.65 2.94
N LEU A 192 12.37 14.77 2.03
CA LEU A 192 12.48 14.22 0.68
C LEU A 192 13.68 14.79 -0.07
N SER A 193 13.84 16.11 -0.06
CA SER A 193 14.97 16.77 -0.70
C SER A 193 16.31 16.39 -0.07
N LYS A 194 16.33 16.05 1.21
CA LYS A 194 17.54 15.62 1.93
C LYS A 194 17.92 14.19 1.62
N TYR A 195 16.94 13.24 1.64
CA TYR A 195 17.21 11.80 1.61
C TYR A 195 16.94 11.13 0.26
N CYS A 196 16.23 11.81 -0.65
CA CYS A 196 15.89 11.33 -1.98
C CYS A 196 16.50 12.26 -3.05
N ARG A 197 17.79 12.59 -2.91
CA ARG A 197 18.50 13.44 -3.89
C ARG A 197 18.61 12.70 -5.21
N LEU A 198 18.36 13.42 -6.29
CA LEU A 198 18.59 12.99 -7.66
C LEU A 198 19.77 13.76 -8.22
N ASN A 199 20.64 13.09 -8.96
CA ASN A 199 21.75 13.68 -9.68
C ASN A 199 21.31 14.14 -11.09
N GLY A 200 22.25 14.54 -11.95
CA GLY A 200 21.91 15.18 -13.22
C GLY A 200 21.07 14.36 -14.19
N GLU A 201 21.34 13.06 -14.33
CA GLU A 201 20.61 12.17 -15.25
C GLU A 201 19.25 11.75 -14.68
N GLU A 202 19.21 11.41 -13.40
CA GLU A 202 17.96 11.05 -12.69
C GLU A 202 16.99 12.24 -12.66
N MET A 203 17.52 13.45 -12.48
CA MET A 203 16.70 14.67 -12.49
C MET A 203 16.10 14.93 -13.88
N ARG A 204 16.85 14.67 -14.96
CA ARG A 204 16.35 14.79 -16.34
C ARG A 204 15.26 13.75 -16.62
N LEU A 205 15.51 12.49 -16.25
CA LEU A 205 14.49 11.43 -16.41
C LEU A 205 13.21 11.76 -15.66
N MET A 206 13.34 12.20 -14.40
CA MET A 206 12.18 12.56 -13.58
C MET A 206 11.42 13.77 -14.17
N GLY A 207 12.13 14.76 -14.73
CA GLY A 207 11.49 15.88 -15.42
C GLY A 207 10.72 15.43 -16.65
N GLN A 208 11.29 14.58 -17.48
CA GLN A 208 10.61 13.99 -18.65
C GLN A 208 9.38 13.17 -18.23
N ALA A 209 9.52 12.32 -17.21
CA ALA A 209 8.39 11.54 -16.68
C ALA A 209 7.29 12.45 -16.14
N TYR A 210 7.64 13.54 -15.45
CA TYR A 210 6.69 14.49 -14.91
C TYR A 210 5.83 15.13 -16.01
N ASP A 211 6.45 15.54 -17.11
CA ASP A 211 5.76 16.19 -18.25
C ASP A 211 4.93 15.18 -19.06
N VAL A 212 5.54 14.02 -19.42
CA VAL A 212 4.89 13.02 -20.28
C VAL A 212 3.71 12.33 -19.58
N LEU A 213 3.87 11.99 -18.29
CA LEU A 213 2.84 11.29 -17.51
C LEU A 213 1.88 12.25 -16.79
N ASN A 214 2.04 13.58 -16.95
CA ASN A 214 1.25 14.60 -16.26
C ASN A 214 1.20 14.33 -14.73
N LEU A 215 2.35 14.10 -14.13
CA LEU A 215 2.44 13.75 -12.71
C LEU A 215 2.00 14.91 -11.82
N THR A 216 1.34 14.58 -10.72
CA THR A 216 1.09 15.54 -9.64
C THR A 216 2.29 15.63 -8.71
N ALA A 217 2.38 16.69 -7.90
CA ALA A 217 3.41 16.79 -6.85
C ALA A 217 3.37 15.58 -5.88
N ARG A 218 2.17 15.04 -5.63
CA ARG A 218 2.00 13.83 -4.81
C ARG A 218 2.62 12.60 -5.48
N SER A 219 2.34 12.37 -6.77
CA SER A 219 2.91 11.26 -7.54
C SER A 219 4.43 11.38 -7.63
N TYR A 220 4.95 12.60 -7.87
CA TYR A 220 6.38 12.88 -7.83
C TYR A 220 7.04 12.46 -6.51
N HIS A 221 6.47 12.88 -5.38
CA HIS A 221 7.00 12.51 -4.05
C HIS A 221 6.90 11.01 -3.78
N ARG A 222 5.84 10.34 -4.28
CA ARG A 222 5.65 8.90 -4.18
C ARG A 222 6.75 8.15 -4.91
N ILE A 223 7.00 8.50 -6.17
CA ILE A 223 8.07 7.90 -6.98
C ILE A 223 9.42 8.03 -6.29
N LEU A 224 9.74 9.18 -5.72
CA LEU A 224 11.00 9.38 -4.97
C LEU A 224 11.12 8.44 -3.76
N LYS A 225 10.05 8.23 -3.00
CA LYS A 225 10.04 7.31 -1.85
C LYS A 225 10.21 5.85 -2.28
N VAL A 226 9.58 5.47 -3.39
CA VAL A 226 9.69 4.14 -3.98
C VAL A 226 11.12 3.93 -4.49
N ALA A 227 11.66 4.85 -5.30
CA ALA A 227 13.04 4.78 -5.80
C ALA A 227 14.07 4.70 -4.66
N ARG A 228 13.87 5.46 -3.56
CA ARG A 228 14.74 5.35 -2.37
C ARG A 228 14.62 3.97 -1.71
N THR A 229 13.44 3.36 -1.73
CA THR A 229 13.24 2.03 -1.16
C THR A 229 13.85 0.94 -2.03
N ILE A 230 13.76 1.05 -3.35
CA ILE A 230 14.43 0.16 -4.30
C ILE A 230 15.96 0.26 -4.11
N ALA A 231 16.50 1.47 -4.02
CA ALA A 231 17.91 1.67 -3.76
C ALA A 231 18.38 1.08 -2.41
N ASP A 232 17.53 1.12 -1.37
CA ASP A 232 17.82 0.45 -0.09
C ASP A 232 17.86 -1.08 -0.23
N LEU A 233 16.97 -1.66 -1.05
CA LEU A 233 16.95 -3.09 -1.37
C LEU A 233 18.15 -3.52 -2.21
N ASP A 234 18.62 -2.63 -3.10
CA ASP A 234 19.82 -2.84 -3.92
C ASP A 234 21.12 -2.48 -3.19
N TYR A 235 21.07 -2.18 -1.90
CA TYR A 235 22.24 -1.80 -1.10
C TYR A 235 22.94 -0.51 -1.57
N SER A 236 22.29 0.33 -2.37
CA SER A 236 22.81 1.60 -2.86
C SER A 236 22.63 2.74 -1.86
N GLU A 237 23.64 3.58 -1.70
CA GLU A 237 23.53 4.80 -0.89
C GLU A 237 22.80 5.91 -1.61
N GLU A 238 22.93 5.98 -2.94
CA GLU A 238 22.28 6.95 -3.81
C GLU A 238 21.16 6.32 -4.62
N ILE A 239 20.20 7.14 -5.05
CA ILE A 239 19.20 6.73 -6.03
C ILE A 239 19.87 6.81 -7.39
N LYS A 240 19.97 5.68 -8.10
CA LYS A 240 20.50 5.59 -9.46
C LYS A 240 19.35 5.61 -10.47
N LEU A 241 19.74 5.79 -11.75
CA LEU A 241 18.80 5.82 -12.87
C LEU A 241 17.89 4.58 -12.94
N GLU A 242 18.47 3.39 -12.75
CA GLU A 242 17.75 2.11 -12.73
C GLU A 242 16.67 2.03 -11.63
N HIS A 243 16.95 2.54 -10.42
CA HIS A 243 15.98 2.59 -9.33
C HIS A 243 14.82 3.52 -9.64
N LEU A 244 15.11 4.63 -10.32
CA LEU A 244 14.08 5.60 -10.70
C LEU A 244 13.22 5.06 -11.85
N GLN A 245 13.82 4.39 -12.85
CA GLN A 245 13.10 3.74 -13.94
C GLN A 245 12.14 2.68 -13.42
N GLU A 246 12.61 1.83 -12.50
CA GLU A 246 11.76 0.84 -11.85
C GLU A 246 10.61 1.49 -11.07
N ALA A 247 10.90 2.54 -10.28
CA ALA A 247 9.89 3.26 -9.51
C ALA A 247 8.82 3.95 -10.36
N ILE A 248 9.15 4.39 -11.56
CA ILE A 248 8.22 5.00 -12.52
C ILE A 248 7.32 3.92 -13.15
N GLY A 249 7.81 2.68 -13.25
CA GLY A 249 7.07 1.55 -13.81
C GLY A 249 5.94 1.02 -12.93
N TYR A 250 5.89 1.42 -11.66
CA TYR A 250 4.82 1.07 -10.70
C TYR A 250 3.71 2.12 -10.68
#